data_62dc9763a52e6ab4db003276718d912e
#
_entry.id   62dc9763a52e6ab4db003276718d912e
#
_cell.length_a   1.000
_cell.length_b   1.000
_cell.length_c   1.000
_cell.angle_alpha   90.00
_cell.angle_beta   90.00
_cell.angle_gamma   90.00
#
_symmetry.space_group_name_H-M   'P 1'
#
loop_
_entity.id
_entity.type
_entity.pdbx_description
1 polymer ?
#
loop_
_entity_poly.entity_id
_entity_poly.type
_entity_poly.pdbx_seq_one_letter_code
_entity_poly.pdbx_strand_id
1 'polypeptide(L)'
;MPHRSKWHEDWSIASIHPHPDEVFFPNVRDVLQEFLQEYAQVGFREIQPSPFGEAYVQFRHVRDRDRLVQQGPHAFSDVFISFTKHNEGRNWRRVHFNRICWLLFVRVPFDFCDTEDIAASISKWGKIISWEKEDALKGKILVNARVTELDEVPKSICWSEGERF
;
A
#
# COMPACT_ATOMS: atom_id res chain seq x y z
N MET A 1 -7.41 16.44 -9.89
CA MET A 1 -7.50 15.06 -9.37
C MET A 1 -8.43 15.09 -8.17
N PRO A 2 -9.47 14.26 -8.10
CA PRO A 2 -10.29 14.22 -6.90
C PRO A 2 -9.40 13.72 -5.75
N HIS A 3 -9.30 14.51 -4.69
CA HIS A 3 -8.71 14.06 -3.45
C HIS A 3 -9.50 12.82 -3.00
N ARG A 4 -8.82 11.66 -2.93
CA ARG A 4 -9.38 10.54 -2.19
C ARG A 4 -9.75 11.08 -0.81
N SER A 5 -11.01 11.00 -0.46
CA SER A 5 -11.45 11.36 0.87
C SER A 5 -10.66 10.51 1.87
N LYS A 6 -10.02 11.15 2.82
CA LYS A 6 -9.16 10.49 3.80
C LYS A 6 -10.03 9.88 4.91
N TRP A 7 -10.72 8.77 4.59
CA TRP A 7 -11.69 8.13 5.48
C TRP A 7 -11.08 7.42 6.69
N HIS A 8 -9.74 7.28 6.75
CA HIS A 8 -9.04 6.50 7.78
C HIS A 8 -7.89 7.28 8.42
N GLU A 9 -8.03 8.60 8.51
CA GLU A 9 -6.97 9.43 9.13
C GLU A 9 -6.77 9.16 10.61
N ASP A 10 -7.76 8.60 11.29
CA ASP A 10 -7.74 8.24 12.70
C ASP A 10 -7.12 6.86 12.97
N TRP A 11 -6.71 6.13 11.93
CA TRP A 11 -6.06 4.83 12.04
C TRP A 11 -4.55 4.90 12.03
N SER A 12 -3.92 4.05 12.83
CA SER A 12 -2.48 3.79 12.82
C SER A 12 -2.17 2.31 12.84
N ILE A 13 -0.93 1.98 12.51
CA ILE A 13 -0.35 0.66 12.67
C ILE A 13 0.55 0.70 13.89
N ALA A 14 0.33 -0.18 14.84
CA ALA A 14 1.19 -0.38 16.00
C ALA A 14 2.18 -1.50 15.73
N SER A 15 3.44 -1.29 16.10
CA SER A 15 4.52 -2.27 16.05
C SER A 15 5.17 -2.38 17.40
N ILE A 16 5.42 -3.61 17.85
CA ILE A 16 6.04 -3.94 19.16
C ILE A 16 7.41 -4.55 18.91
N HIS A 17 8.43 -4.06 19.63
CA HIS A 17 9.79 -4.58 19.59
C HIS A 17 10.27 -4.94 21.01
N PRO A 18 10.95 -6.08 21.21
CA PRO A 18 11.19 -7.13 20.20
C PRO A 18 9.90 -7.79 19.72
N HIS A 19 9.93 -8.28 18.47
CA HIS A 19 8.78 -9.03 17.93
C HIS A 19 8.50 -10.24 18.81
N PRO A 20 7.27 -10.47 19.24
CA PRO A 20 6.90 -11.70 19.92
C PRO A 20 7.08 -12.90 18.97
N ASP A 21 7.73 -13.96 19.45
CA ASP A 21 7.99 -15.18 18.67
C ASP A 21 6.70 -15.86 18.20
N GLU A 22 5.64 -15.74 19.00
CA GLU A 22 4.26 -16.13 18.61
C GLU A 22 3.32 -14.95 18.85
N VAL A 23 2.73 -14.46 17.77
CA VAL A 23 1.77 -13.36 17.85
C VAL A 23 0.40 -13.92 18.23
N PHE A 24 0.13 -13.96 19.52
CA PHE A 24 -1.22 -14.17 20.00
C PHE A 24 -1.91 -12.80 20.17
N PHE A 25 -2.77 -12.46 19.24
CA PHE A 25 -3.38 -11.14 19.15
C PHE A 25 -4.05 -10.64 20.45
N PRO A 26 -4.74 -11.45 21.25
CA PRO A 26 -5.28 -11.00 22.54
C PRO A 26 -4.22 -10.39 23.46
N ASN A 27 -3.02 -10.96 23.52
CA ASN A 27 -1.91 -10.40 24.32
C ASN A 27 -1.43 -9.06 23.76
N VAL A 28 -1.30 -8.96 22.44
CA VAL A 28 -0.95 -7.71 21.75
C VAL A 28 -1.98 -6.62 22.05
N ARG A 29 -3.26 -6.98 21.97
CA ARG A 29 -4.36 -6.06 22.27
C ARG A 29 -4.29 -5.57 23.71
N ASP A 30 -4.08 -6.47 24.66
CA ASP A 30 -4.06 -6.13 26.08
C ASP A 30 -2.88 -5.18 26.41
N VAL A 31 -1.69 -5.44 25.88
CA VAL A 31 -0.50 -4.56 26.01
C VAL A 31 -0.76 -3.18 25.40
N LEU A 32 -1.33 -3.12 24.22
CA LEU A 32 -1.64 -1.85 23.56
C LEU A 32 -2.75 -1.08 24.30
N GLN A 33 -3.74 -1.77 24.82
CA GLN A 33 -4.82 -1.16 25.58
C GLN A 33 -4.31 -0.56 26.89
N GLU A 34 -3.49 -1.29 27.64
CA GLU A 34 -2.84 -0.80 28.87
C GLU A 34 -1.94 0.42 28.56
N PHE A 35 -1.10 0.33 27.51
CA PHE A 35 -0.27 1.45 27.09
C PHE A 35 -1.09 2.70 26.77
N LEU A 36 -2.16 2.57 25.97
CA LEU A 36 -2.97 3.70 25.53
C LEU A 36 -3.77 4.32 26.68
N GLN A 37 -4.32 3.50 27.58
CA GLN A 37 -5.15 3.96 28.68
C GLN A 37 -4.35 4.53 29.84
N GLU A 38 -3.32 3.82 30.27
CA GLU A 38 -2.62 4.14 31.51
C GLU A 38 -1.38 5.02 31.26
N TYR A 39 -0.60 4.73 30.26
CA TYR A 39 0.64 5.44 29.97
C TYR A 39 0.45 6.66 29.07
N ALA A 40 -0.11 6.47 27.89
CA ALA A 40 -0.31 7.54 26.91
C ALA A 40 -1.54 8.41 27.22
N GLN A 41 -2.50 7.88 27.96
CA GLN A 41 -3.77 8.53 28.32
C GLN A 41 -4.51 9.11 27.12
N VAL A 42 -4.60 8.33 26.04
CA VAL A 42 -5.29 8.69 24.79
C VAL A 42 -6.52 7.84 24.57
N GLY A 43 -7.56 8.47 24.03
CA GLY A 43 -8.78 7.77 23.66
C GLY A 43 -8.61 7.00 22.35
N PHE A 44 -9.00 5.73 22.35
CA PHE A 44 -9.10 4.91 21.16
C PHE A 44 -10.51 4.29 21.05
N ARG A 45 -10.86 3.84 19.84
CA ARG A 45 -12.14 3.20 19.54
C ARG A 45 -11.99 1.70 19.40
N GLU A 46 -10.96 1.26 18.68
CA GLU A 46 -10.82 -0.12 18.28
C GLU A 46 -9.34 -0.50 18.11
N ILE A 47 -9.03 -1.76 18.39
CA ILE A 47 -7.73 -2.40 18.14
C ILE A 47 -8.00 -3.69 17.39
N GLN A 48 -7.44 -3.84 16.19
CA GLN A 48 -7.62 -4.98 15.29
C GLN A 48 -6.28 -5.57 14.86
N PRO A 49 -6.21 -6.86 14.47
CA PRO A 49 -5.02 -7.43 13.85
C PRO A 49 -4.64 -6.67 12.57
N SER A 50 -3.34 -6.53 12.31
CA SER A 50 -2.84 -5.89 11.10
C SER A 50 -1.86 -6.79 10.36
N PRO A 51 -1.93 -6.89 9.01
CA PRO A 51 -0.91 -7.56 8.22
C PRO A 51 0.38 -6.73 8.06
N PHE A 52 0.39 -5.47 8.47
CA PHE A 52 1.50 -4.53 8.31
C PHE A 52 2.23 -4.19 9.60
N GLY A 53 1.83 -4.80 10.69
CA GLY A 53 2.36 -4.65 12.03
C GLY A 53 1.60 -5.57 12.97
N GLU A 54 1.73 -5.39 14.28
CA GLU A 54 1.04 -6.23 15.24
C GLU A 54 -0.45 -5.91 15.34
N ALA A 55 -0.82 -4.63 15.18
CA ALA A 55 -2.22 -4.21 15.25
C ALA A 55 -2.52 -2.94 14.47
N TYR A 56 -3.77 -2.80 14.07
CA TYR A 56 -4.37 -1.51 13.73
C TYR A 56 -5.01 -0.91 14.99
N VAL A 57 -4.80 0.37 15.20
CA VAL A 57 -5.42 1.15 16.29
C VAL A 57 -6.21 2.30 15.71
N GLN A 58 -7.50 2.38 16.02
CA GLN A 58 -8.33 3.52 15.69
C GLN A 58 -8.38 4.48 16.89
N PHE A 59 -7.88 5.67 16.71
CA PHE A 59 -7.92 6.72 17.74
C PHE A 59 -9.23 7.50 17.71
N ARG A 60 -9.62 8.08 18.84
CA ARG A 60 -10.77 9.00 18.88
C ARG A 60 -10.48 10.32 18.18
N HIS A 61 -9.22 10.76 18.24
CA HIS A 61 -8.77 12.02 17.66
C HIS A 61 -7.51 11.82 16.83
N VAL A 62 -7.49 12.36 15.61
CA VAL A 62 -6.34 12.32 14.70
C VAL A 62 -5.10 12.94 15.35
N ARG A 63 -5.29 14.01 16.15
CA ARG A 63 -4.20 14.69 16.84
C ARG A 63 -3.46 13.79 17.82
N ASP A 64 -4.17 12.90 18.53
CA ASP A 64 -3.56 11.96 19.45
C ASP A 64 -2.74 10.91 18.70
N ARG A 65 -3.27 10.41 17.57
CA ARG A 65 -2.54 9.55 16.65
C ARG A 65 -1.23 10.22 16.18
N ASP A 66 -1.31 11.45 15.68
CA ASP A 66 -0.15 12.18 15.15
C ASP A 66 0.90 12.41 16.23
N ARG A 67 0.49 12.73 17.45
CA ARG A 67 1.38 12.88 18.59
C ARG A 67 2.15 11.59 18.89
N LEU A 68 1.47 10.44 18.96
CA LEU A 68 2.11 9.15 19.23
C LEU A 68 3.03 8.70 18.10
N VAL A 69 2.68 8.99 16.85
CA VAL A 69 3.54 8.72 15.69
C VAL A 69 4.84 9.55 15.76
N GLN A 70 4.74 10.82 16.11
CA GLN A 70 5.89 11.74 16.16
C GLN A 70 6.81 11.49 17.36
N GLN A 71 6.25 11.09 18.49
CA GLN A 71 6.98 10.89 19.74
C GLN A 71 7.56 9.47 19.90
N GLY A 72 7.25 8.57 18.98
CA GLY A 72 7.76 7.18 19.06
C GLY A 72 9.24 7.02 18.73
N PRO A 73 9.83 5.86 19.03
CA PRO A 73 9.24 4.73 19.76
C PRO A 73 9.03 4.98 21.25
N HIS A 74 8.00 4.39 21.84
CA HIS A 74 7.65 4.53 23.24
C HIS A 74 8.13 3.31 24.04
N ALA A 75 8.95 3.53 25.08
CA ALA A 75 9.32 2.47 26.00
C ALA A 75 8.17 2.17 26.95
N PHE A 76 7.72 0.93 26.99
CA PHE A 76 6.66 0.47 27.87
C PHE A 76 6.97 -0.93 28.39
N SER A 77 7.19 -1.06 29.71
CA SER A 77 7.67 -2.29 30.32
C SER A 77 8.95 -2.80 29.60
N ASP A 78 8.94 -4.02 29.09
CA ASP A 78 10.08 -4.66 28.43
C ASP A 78 10.06 -4.49 26.89
N VAL A 79 9.16 -3.69 26.36
CA VAL A 79 8.98 -3.52 24.93
C VAL A 79 9.00 -2.06 24.51
N PHE A 80 9.26 -1.85 23.22
CA PHE A 80 9.08 -0.56 22.57
C PHE A 80 7.87 -0.62 21.65
N ILE A 81 6.96 0.34 21.80
CA ILE A 81 5.77 0.46 20.97
C ILE A 81 5.96 1.64 20.03
N SER A 82 5.85 1.43 18.74
CA SER A 82 5.89 2.48 17.73
C SER A 82 4.59 2.51 16.93
N PHE A 83 4.18 3.71 16.53
CA PHE A 83 3.01 3.93 15.72
C PHE A 83 3.42 4.55 14.39
N THR A 84 2.82 4.06 13.31
CA THR A 84 2.93 4.65 11.98
C THR A 84 1.54 4.93 11.45
N LYS A 85 1.40 5.90 10.55
CA LYS A 85 0.11 6.14 9.91
C LYS A 85 -0.30 4.90 9.12
N HIS A 86 -1.62 4.66 9.01
CA HIS A 86 -2.16 3.48 8.33
C HIS A 86 -1.62 3.28 6.90
N ASN A 87 -1.25 4.37 6.23
CA ASN A 87 -0.71 4.39 4.88
C ASN A 87 0.83 4.48 4.80
N GLU A 88 1.53 4.34 5.91
CA GLU A 88 3.00 4.40 6.04
C GLU A 88 3.59 3.13 6.68
N GLY A 89 2.81 2.04 6.72
CA GLY A 89 3.24 0.77 7.27
C GLY A 89 4.47 0.19 6.56
N ARG A 90 5.13 -0.78 7.21
CA ARG A 90 6.41 -1.37 6.77
C ARG A 90 6.42 -1.88 5.32
N ASN A 91 5.28 -2.33 4.81
CA ASN A 91 5.10 -2.80 3.44
C ASN A 91 4.46 -1.76 2.52
N TRP A 92 4.20 -0.56 3.02
CA TRP A 92 3.67 0.51 2.20
C TRP A 92 4.76 1.08 1.32
N ARG A 93 4.57 1.00 0.01
CA ARG A 93 5.45 1.64 -0.96
C ARG A 93 4.69 2.75 -1.66
N ARG A 94 5.20 3.97 -1.56
CA ARG A 94 4.80 5.04 -2.46
C ARG A 94 5.58 4.87 -3.74
N VAL A 95 4.88 4.50 -4.79
CA VAL A 95 5.46 4.46 -6.12
C VAL A 95 5.19 5.80 -6.79
N HIS A 96 6.25 6.53 -7.10
CA HIS A 96 6.17 7.78 -7.84
C HIS A 96 6.42 7.52 -9.32
N PHE A 97 5.34 7.44 -10.10
CA PHE A 97 5.45 7.39 -11.56
C PHE A 97 5.70 8.81 -12.08
N ASN A 98 6.96 9.20 -12.24
CA ASN A 98 7.37 10.57 -12.56
C ASN A 98 7.91 10.73 -13.98
N ARG A 99 8.20 9.64 -14.70
CA ARG A 99 8.69 9.67 -16.08
C ARG A 99 7.57 9.32 -17.05
N ILE A 100 7.40 10.14 -18.06
CA ILE A 100 6.46 9.88 -19.17
C ILE A 100 7.26 9.29 -20.33
N CYS A 101 6.80 8.18 -20.85
CA CYS A 101 7.42 7.52 -22.00
C CYS A 101 6.38 6.92 -22.93
N TRP A 102 6.79 6.70 -24.18
CA TRP A 102 6.08 5.92 -25.15
C TRP A 102 6.64 4.50 -25.20
N LEU A 103 5.78 3.53 -25.09
CA LEU A 103 6.09 2.11 -25.09
C LEU A 103 5.45 1.45 -26.30
N LEU A 104 6.23 0.73 -27.08
CA LEU A 104 5.72 -0.08 -28.17
C LEU A 104 5.57 -1.53 -27.72
N PHE A 105 4.34 -1.98 -27.60
CA PHE A 105 4.03 -3.39 -27.35
C PHE A 105 3.94 -4.10 -28.69
N VAL A 106 4.64 -5.21 -28.82
CA VAL A 106 4.63 -6.05 -30.03
C VAL A 106 4.12 -7.46 -29.70
N ARG A 107 3.44 -8.07 -30.66
CA ARG A 107 2.83 -9.39 -30.50
C ARG A 107 1.75 -9.45 -29.42
N VAL A 108 0.99 -8.38 -29.27
CA VAL A 108 -0.15 -8.36 -28.34
C VAL A 108 -1.28 -9.19 -28.93
N PRO A 109 -1.79 -10.21 -28.20
CA PRO A 109 -2.94 -10.97 -28.67
C PRO A 109 -4.20 -10.08 -28.77
N PHE A 110 -5.04 -10.34 -29.73
CA PHE A 110 -6.24 -9.54 -30.00
C PHE A 110 -7.17 -9.39 -28.79
N ASP A 111 -7.32 -10.49 -28.06
CA ASP A 111 -8.24 -10.56 -26.92
C ASP A 111 -7.80 -9.69 -25.73
N PHE A 112 -6.54 -9.23 -25.74
CA PHE A 112 -5.97 -8.34 -24.71
C PHE A 112 -5.76 -6.89 -25.19
N CYS A 113 -6.38 -6.51 -26.30
CA CYS A 113 -6.26 -5.17 -26.88
C CYS A 113 -7.36 -4.22 -26.38
N ASP A 114 -7.57 -4.16 -25.08
CA ASP A 114 -8.45 -3.18 -24.45
C ASP A 114 -7.71 -2.36 -23.37
N THR A 115 -8.36 -1.31 -22.91
CA THR A 115 -7.74 -0.38 -21.95
C THR A 115 -7.47 -1.05 -20.59
N GLU A 116 -8.34 -1.96 -20.15
CA GLU A 116 -8.23 -2.61 -18.85
C GLU A 116 -7.07 -3.59 -18.82
N ASP A 117 -6.95 -4.42 -19.84
CA ASP A 117 -5.88 -5.41 -19.96
C ASP A 117 -4.50 -4.74 -20.14
N ILE A 118 -4.43 -3.71 -20.97
CA ILE A 118 -3.20 -2.93 -21.15
C ILE A 118 -2.82 -2.23 -19.85
N ALA A 119 -3.75 -1.61 -19.14
CA ALA A 119 -3.50 -0.96 -17.86
C ALA A 119 -3.07 -1.97 -16.79
N ALA A 120 -3.70 -3.15 -16.75
CA ALA A 120 -3.33 -4.22 -15.83
C ALA A 120 -1.90 -4.72 -16.07
N SER A 121 -1.50 -4.86 -17.33
CA SER A 121 -0.16 -5.33 -17.73
C SER A 121 0.96 -4.42 -17.26
N ILE A 122 0.72 -3.11 -17.15
CA ILE A 122 1.71 -2.11 -16.73
C ILE A 122 1.59 -1.69 -15.28
N SER A 123 0.54 -2.11 -14.58
CA SER A 123 0.18 -1.62 -13.22
C SER A 123 1.27 -1.79 -12.17
N LYS A 124 2.16 -2.77 -12.31
CA LYS A 124 3.25 -3.04 -11.37
C LYS A 124 4.39 -2.03 -11.47
N TRP A 125 4.65 -1.49 -12.67
CA TRP A 125 5.81 -0.65 -12.97
C TRP A 125 5.45 0.66 -13.67
N GLY A 126 4.17 0.90 -13.97
CA GLY A 126 3.72 2.10 -14.65
C GLY A 126 2.23 2.37 -14.49
N LYS A 127 1.80 3.47 -15.07
CA LYS A 127 0.41 3.89 -15.18
C LYS A 127 0.12 4.39 -16.58
N ILE A 128 -0.90 3.83 -17.23
CA ILE A 128 -1.33 4.26 -18.56
C ILE A 128 -1.85 5.70 -18.54
N ILE A 129 -1.49 6.47 -19.55
CA ILE A 129 -2.06 7.79 -19.86
C ILE A 129 -3.03 7.67 -21.03
N SER A 130 -2.55 7.08 -22.12
CA SER A 130 -3.31 6.84 -23.34
C SER A 130 -2.67 5.72 -24.15
N TRP A 131 -3.36 5.21 -25.14
CA TRP A 131 -2.82 4.25 -26.09
C TRP A 131 -3.46 4.40 -27.44
N GLU A 132 -2.75 3.99 -28.50
CA GLU A 132 -3.18 4.09 -29.88
C GLU A 132 -3.52 2.72 -30.45
N LYS A 133 -4.70 2.61 -31.02
CA LYS A 133 -5.27 1.36 -31.52
C LYS A 133 -4.97 1.10 -33.02
N GLU A 134 -4.42 2.06 -33.73
CA GLU A 134 -4.34 2.01 -35.20
C GLU A 134 -3.64 0.76 -35.76
N ASP A 135 -2.63 0.25 -35.06
CA ASP A 135 -1.88 -0.94 -35.47
C ASP A 135 -2.20 -2.21 -34.65
N ALA A 136 -3.28 -2.21 -33.86
CA ALA A 136 -3.67 -3.34 -33.03
C ALA A 136 -3.89 -4.62 -33.84
N LEU A 137 -4.41 -4.49 -35.07
CA LEU A 137 -4.56 -5.61 -36.03
C LEU A 137 -3.23 -6.30 -36.38
N LYS A 138 -2.11 -5.59 -36.25
CA LYS A 138 -0.76 -6.13 -36.48
C LYS A 138 -0.09 -6.61 -35.19
N GLY A 139 -0.83 -6.67 -34.10
CA GLY A 139 -0.30 -6.99 -32.78
C GLY A 139 0.68 -5.95 -32.24
N LYS A 140 0.54 -4.69 -32.67
CA LYS A 140 1.35 -3.56 -32.22
C LYS A 140 0.49 -2.51 -31.55
N ILE A 141 0.86 -2.12 -30.36
CA ILE A 141 0.16 -1.09 -29.58
C ILE A 141 1.17 -0.08 -29.09
N LEU A 142 0.91 1.19 -29.34
CA LEU A 142 1.68 2.28 -28.83
C LEU A 142 1.01 2.84 -27.57
N VAL A 143 1.70 2.75 -26.44
CA VAL A 143 1.17 3.12 -25.12
C VAL A 143 1.96 4.29 -24.56
N ASN A 144 1.27 5.38 -24.23
CA ASN A 144 1.81 6.48 -23.46
C ASN A 144 1.60 6.19 -21.97
N ALA A 145 2.66 6.08 -21.21
CA ALA A 145 2.60 5.71 -19.81
C ALA A 145 3.53 6.56 -18.94
N ARG A 146 3.18 6.65 -17.67
CA ARG A 146 4.09 7.12 -16.61
C ARG A 146 4.74 5.93 -15.96
N VAL A 147 6.06 5.94 -15.84
CA VAL A 147 6.86 4.89 -15.21
C VAL A 147 7.73 5.47 -14.10
N THR A 148 8.20 4.62 -13.18
CA THR A 148 9.18 5.00 -12.16
C THR A 148 10.55 5.23 -12.79
N GLU A 149 11.14 4.15 -13.29
CA GLU A 149 12.43 4.14 -13.96
C GLU A 149 12.32 3.33 -15.25
N LEU A 150 13.06 3.73 -16.28
CA LEU A 150 13.05 3.03 -17.58
C LEU A 150 13.63 1.62 -17.48
N ASP A 151 14.57 1.42 -16.59
CA ASP A 151 15.21 0.12 -16.36
C ASP A 151 14.28 -0.91 -15.69
N GLU A 152 13.24 -0.43 -15.02
CA GLU A 152 12.20 -1.27 -14.41
C GLU A 152 11.12 -1.73 -15.42
N VAL A 153 11.10 -1.14 -16.61
CA VAL A 153 10.18 -1.54 -17.66
C VAL A 153 10.58 -2.93 -18.18
N PRO A 154 9.70 -3.94 -18.03
CA PRO A 154 10.04 -5.29 -18.45
C PRO A 154 10.22 -5.37 -19.96
N LYS A 155 11.19 -6.15 -20.41
CA LYS A 155 11.44 -6.41 -21.84
C LYS A 155 10.40 -7.34 -22.47
N SER A 156 9.67 -8.09 -21.62
CA SER A 156 8.62 -9.00 -22.06
C SER A 156 7.50 -9.07 -21.03
N ILE A 157 6.27 -9.21 -21.50
CA ILE A 157 5.05 -9.37 -20.69
C ILE A 157 4.39 -10.66 -21.14
N CYS A 158 4.01 -11.50 -20.18
CA CYS A 158 3.26 -12.70 -20.45
C CYS A 158 1.76 -12.41 -20.24
N TRP A 159 0.98 -12.66 -21.29
CA TRP A 159 -0.48 -12.59 -21.23
C TRP A 159 -1.01 -14.00 -21.01
N SER A 160 -1.83 -14.18 -20.01
CA SER A 160 -2.48 -15.46 -19.73
C SER A 160 -3.92 -15.23 -19.29
N GLU A 161 -4.83 -16.01 -19.81
CA GLU A 161 -6.16 -16.15 -19.22
C GLU A 161 -6.01 -16.98 -17.95
N GLY A 162 -6.38 -16.39 -16.81
CA GLY A 162 -6.46 -17.13 -15.56
C GLY A 162 -7.59 -18.17 -15.67
N GLU A 163 -7.29 -19.43 -15.40
CA GLU A 163 -8.36 -20.40 -15.17
C GLU A 163 -9.21 -19.92 -14.02
N ARG A 164 -10.49 -19.62 -14.30
CA ARG A 164 -11.49 -19.38 -13.26
C ARG A 164 -11.84 -20.74 -12.65
N PHE A 165 -11.29 -21.04 -11.50
CA PHE A 165 -11.79 -22.09 -10.64
C PHE A 165 -12.99 -21.60 -9.83
#